data_e567531d94d136c15e65426dd6a9623a
#
_entry.id   e567531d94d136c15e65426dd6a9623a
#
_cell.length_a   1.000
_cell.length_b   1.000
_cell.length_c   1.000
_cell.angle_alpha   90.00
_cell.angle_beta   90.00
_cell.angle_gamma   90.00
#
_symmetry.space_group_name_H-M   'P 1'
#
loop_
_entity.id
_entity.type
_entity.pdbx_description
1 polymer ?
#
loop_
_entity_poly.entity_id
_entity_poly.type
_entity_poly.pdbx_seq_one_letter_code
_entity_poly.pdbx_strand_id
1 'polypeptide(L)'
;MSRITRLLRPAPQTLNWKAAVPLLALAGACLGIYGQAVAADSAPVLERRPVIDFGVCGKPVWPAASLQAKEEGTVTMSFDVDAAGKVTDSSVVKSSGHPALDEAARSGIAKCTFKPALAGGKPVGASVKVQYVWRLK
;
A
#
# COMPACT_ATOMS: atom_id res chain seq x y z
N MET A 1 -32.11 41.64 -1.87
CA MET A 1 -31.44 42.35 -3.00
C MET A 1 -30.30 41.45 -3.51
N SER A 2 -30.56 40.96 -4.69
CA SER A 2 -29.73 40.01 -5.45
C SER A 2 -28.42 40.62 -5.94
N ARG A 3 -27.31 39.91 -5.90
CA ARG A 3 -26.24 40.05 -6.91
C ARG A 3 -25.43 38.74 -7.00
N ILE A 4 -25.82 38.02 -7.87
CA ILE A 4 -25.25 37.10 -8.84
C ILE A 4 -23.76 37.40 -9.13
N THR A 5 -22.90 36.60 -8.64
CA THR A 5 -21.50 36.56 -9.09
C THR A 5 -21.37 35.46 -10.17
N ARG A 6 -21.33 35.94 -11.39
CA ARG A 6 -21.18 35.18 -12.62
C ARG A 6 -19.79 34.57 -12.67
N LEU A 7 -19.72 33.27 -12.53
CA LEU A 7 -18.51 32.45 -12.71
C LEU A 7 -18.03 32.54 -14.16
N LEU A 8 -16.85 33.12 -14.35
CA LEU A 8 -16.13 33.09 -15.61
C LEU A 8 -15.66 31.67 -15.88
N ARG A 9 -16.29 31.03 -16.85
CA ARG A 9 -15.76 29.81 -17.46
C ARG A 9 -14.54 30.19 -18.31
N PRO A 10 -13.39 29.54 -18.16
CA PRO A 10 -12.36 29.63 -19.18
C PRO A 10 -12.82 28.91 -20.44
N ALA A 11 -12.75 29.60 -21.54
CA ALA A 11 -13.07 29.08 -22.87
C ALA A 11 -12.05 28.00 -23.26
N PRO A 12 -12.46 26.95 -23.97
CA PRO A 12 -11.53 25.99 -24.52
C PRO A 12 -10.73 26.67 -25.65
N GLN A 13 -9.41 26.68 -25.48
CA GLN A 13 -8.50 27.11 -26.54
C GLN A 13 -8.52 26.04 -27.63
N THR A 14 -9.19 26.36 -28.72
CA THR A 14 -9.09 25.59 -29.96
C THR A 14 -7.70 25.78 -30.54
N LEU A 15 -6.84 24.81 -30.36
CA LEU A 15 -5.55 24.76 -31.00
C LEU A 15 -5.73 24.57 -32.51
N ASN A 16 -5.60 25.69 -33.25
CA ASN A 16 -5.59 25.66 -34.70
C ASN A 16 -4.33 24.96 -35.25
N TRP A 17 -4.44 23.73 -35.58
CA TRP A 17 -3.35 22.92 -36.16
C TRP A 17 -3.15 23.09 -37.68
N LYS A 18 -3.78 24.11 -38.26
CA LYS A 18 -3.71 24.38 -39.72
C LYS A 18 -2.80 25.56 -40.04
N ALA A 19 -1.64 25.67 -39.44
CA ALA A 19 -0.68 26.63 -39.92
C ALA A 19 0.74 26.06 -39.86
N ALA A 20 1.29 25.86 -41.04
CA ALA A 20 2.69 25.86 -41.38
C ALA A 20 3.49 24.56 -41.10
N VAL A 21 3.44 23.72 -42.14
CA VAL A 21 4.61 22.91 -42.51
C VAL A 21 5.51 23.82 -43.38
N PRO A 22 6.77 23.99 -43.09
CA PRO A 22 7.80 24.14 -44.12
C PRO A 22 8.64 22.87 -44.14
N LEU A 23 8.58 22.24 -45.31
CA LEU A 23 9.58 21.31 -45.81
C LEU A 23 10.97 21.93 -45.76
N LEU A 24 11.88 21.27 -45.05
CA LEU A 24 13.30 21.29 -45.39
C LEU A 24 13.86 19.91 -45.06
N ALA A 25 13.95 19.12 -46.10
CA ALA A 25 14.83 17.98 -46.16
C ALA A 25 16.26 18.45 -46.07
N LEU A 26 17.07 17.75 -45.28
CA LEU A 26 18.48 17.42 -45.57
C LEU A 26 19.03 16.47 -44.51
N ALA A 27 19.21 15.27 -44.94
CA ALA A 27 20.32 14.35 -44.66
C ALA A 27 21.16 14.58 -43.38
N GLY A 28 21.11 13.61 -42.51
CA GLY A 28 22.04 13.43 -41.42
C GLY A 28 21.79 12.10 -40.75
N ALA A 29 22.38 11.04 -41.32
CA ALA A 29 22.44 9.74 -40.69
C ALA A 29 23.27 9.86 -39.40
N CYS A 30 22.63 9.86 -38.25
CA CYS A 30 23.24 9.47 -36.99
C CYS A 30 22.34 8.39 -36.40
N LEU A 31 22.79 7.17 -36.57
CA LEU A 31 22.36 5.99 -35.79
C LEU A 31 22.70 6.22 -34.33
N GLY A 32 21.85 6.95 -33.65
CA GLY A 32 21.80 6.98 -32.20
C GLY A 32 20.74 6.00 -31.75
N ILE A 33 21.14 4.80 -31.47
CA ILE A 33 20.32 3.84 -30.76
C ILE A 33 20.18 4.39 -29.34
N TYR A 34 19.19 5.26 -29.14
CA TYR A 34 18.69 5.51 -27.81
C TYR A 34 17.86 4.27 -27.42
N GLY A 35 18.58 3.25 -26.94
CA GLY A 35 17.98 2.24 -26.12
C GLY A 35 17.42 2.94 -24.88
N GLN A 36 16.18 3.36 -24.95
CA GLN A 36 15.42 3.64 -23.74
C GLN A 36 15.25 2.29 -23.06
N ALA A 37 16.17 2.01 -22.15
CA ALA A 37 15.93 1.01 -21.15
C ALA A 37 14.70 1.49 -20.38
N VAL A 38 13.52 1.03 -20.77
CA VAL A 38 12.37 0.97 -19.90
C VAL A 38 12.86 0.10 -18.74
N ALA A 39 13.31 0.75 -17.67
CA ALA A 39 13.45 0.07 -16.41
C ALA A 39 12.02 -0.40 -16.07
N ALA A 40 11.71 -1.62 -16.46
CA ALA A 40 10.58 -2.32 -15.92
C ALA A 40 10.83 -2.33 -14.42
N ASP A 41 10.02 -1.59 -13.69
CA ASP A 41 9.97 -1.61 -12.23
C ASP A 41 9.44 -2.99 -11.85
N SER A 42 10.29 -3.99 -12.03
CA SER A 42 10.03 -5.36 -11.67
C SER A 42 10.15 -5.38 -10.15
N ALA A 43 9.01 -5.23 -9.48
CA ALA A 43 8.95 -5.53 -8.06
C ALA A 43 9.68 -6.86 -7.83
N PRO A 44 10.59 -6.93 -6.87
CA PRO A 44 11.38 -8.14 -6.65
C PRO A 44 10.43 -9.32 -6.46
N VAL A 45 10.67 -10.39 -7.21
CA VAL A 45 9.89 -11.62 -7.05
C VAL A 45 10.21 -12.18 -5.68
N LEU A 46 9.22 -12.12 -4.79
CA LEU A 46 9.37 -12.63 -3.43
C LEU A 46 9.29 -14.16 -3.47
N GLU A 47 10.37 -14.83 -3.09
CA GLU A 47 10.40 -16.29 -2.90
C GLU A 47 9.56 -16.71 -1.70
N ARG A 48 9.52 -15.85 -0.68
CA ARG A 48 8.72 -16.04 0.53
C ARG A 48 8.19 -14.70 1.03
N ARG A 49 6.91 -14.70 1.38
CA ARG A 49 6.28 -13.52 2.01
C ARG A 49 6.62 -13.47 3.51
N PRO A 50 6.55 -12.29 4.13
CA PRO A 50 6.71 -12.19 5.58
C PRO A 50 5.67 -13.07 6.29
N VAL A 51 6.08 -13.72 7.36
CA VAL A 51 5.21 -14.59 8.17
C VAL A 51 5.35 -14.17 9.63
N ILE A 52 4.21 -14.02 10.30
CA ILE A 52 4.20 -13.76 11.74
C ILE A 52 4.59 -15.01 12.52
N ASP A 53 5.45 -14.85 13.52
CA ASP A 53 5.83 -15.93 14.43
C ASP A 53 5.11 -15.75 15.76
N PHE A 54 3.94 -16.38 15.88
CA PHE A 54 3.16 -16.39 17.12
C PHE A 54 3.82 -17.18 18.26
N GLY A 55 4.87 -17.94 17.98
CA GLY A 55 5.63 -18.65 19.02
C GLY A 55 6.48 -17.70 19.87
N VAL A 56 6.87 -16.57 19.29
CA VAL A 56 7.72 -15.55 19.95
C VAL A 56 6.89 -14.42 20.54
N CYS A 57 5.69 -14.19 20.04
CA CYS A 57 4.80 -13.14 20.57
C CYS A 57 3.45 -13.70 21.01
N GLY A 58 2.94 -13.11 22.08
CA GLY A 58 1.60 -13.43 22.56
C GLY A 58 0.50 -13.01 21.59
N LYS A 59 -0.62 -13.71 21.63
CA LYS A 59 -1.82 -13.30 20.90
C LYS A 59 -2.30 -11.93 21.40
N PRO A 60 -2.92 -11.11 20.53
CA PRO A 60 -3.57 -9.88 20.95
C PRO A 60 -4.51 -10.10 22.13
N VAL A 61 -4.46 -9.18 23.09
CA VAL A 61 -5.30 -9.24 24.28
C VAL A 61 -6.67 -8.65 23.99
N TRP A 62 -7.71 -9.35 24.38
CA TRP A 62 -9.08 -8.88 24.24
C TRP A 62 -9.32 -7.67 25.14
N PRO A 63 -9.82 -6.53 24.60
CA PRO A 63 -10.17 -5.40 25.45
C PRO A 63 -11.30 -5.79 26.44
N ALA A 64 -11.18 -5.40 27.71
CA ALA A 64 -12.15 -5.78 28.72
C ALA A 64 -13.58 -5.32 28.40
N ALA A 65 -13.73 -4.11 27.87
CA ALA A 65 -15.03 -3.58 27.44
C ALA A 65 -15.65 -4.39 26.32
N SER A 66 -14.85 -4.75 25.30
CA SER A 66 -15.32 -5.57 24.18
C SER A 66 -15.64 -7.00 24.60
N LEU A 67 -14.93 -7.54 25.59
CA LEU A 67 -15.21 -8.85 26.16
C LEU A 67 -16.55 -8.85 26.92
N GLN A 68 -16.81 -7.81 27.73
CA GLN A 68 -18.08 -7.64 28.44
C GLN A 68 -19.25 -7.44 27.47
N ALA A 69 -19.04 -6.67 26.40
CA ALA A 69 -20.03 -6.46 25.34
C ALA A 69 -20.21 -7.67 24.41
N LYS A 70 -19.41 -8.73 24.58
CA LYS A 70 -19.39 -9.92 23.73
C LYS A 70 -19.18 -9.59 22.25
N GLU A 71 -18.33 -8.61 21.99
CA GLU A 71 -17.99 -8.20 20.63
C GLU A 71 -17.10 -9.25 19.96
N GLU A 72 -17.50 -9.67 18.79
CA GLU A 72 -16.76 -10.62 17.94
C GLU A 72 -16.58 -10.01 16.54
N GLY A 73 -15.63 -10.51 15.79
CA GLY A 73 -15.45 -10.06 14.42
C GLY A 73 -14.10 -10.46 13.84
N THR A 74 -13.92 -10.14 12.57
CA THR A 74 -12.69 -10.40 11.85
C THR A 74 -12.11 -9.09 11.36
N VAL A 75 -10.88 -8.79 11.75
CA VAL A 75 -10.13 -7.63 11.28
C VAL A 75 -9.05 -8.07 10.29
N THR A 76 -8.92 -7.33 9.20
CA THR A 76 -7.83 -7.50 8.23
C THR A 76 -6.92 -6.29 8.31
N MET A 77 -5.64 -6.53 8.51
CA MET A 77 -4.63 -5.50 8.68
C MET A 77 -3.49 -5.69 7.68
N SER A 78 -2.81 -4.61 7.34
CA SER A 78 -1.57 -4.62 6.58
C SER A 78 -0.43 -4.19 7.48
N PHE A 79 0.67 -4.92 7.40
CA PHE A 79 1.91 -4.61 8.12
C PHE A 79 3.05 -4.50 7.13
N ASP A 80 3.84 -3.44 7.25
CA ASP A 80 5.09 -3.30 6.53
C ASP A 80 6.21 -3.80 7.43
N VAL A 81 6.91 -4.81 6.93
CA VAL A 81 7.95 -5.52 7.67
C VAL A 81 9.28 -5.27 6.98
N ASP A 82 10.29 -4.87 7.72
CA ASP A 82 11.63 -4.66 7.21
C ASP A 82 12.42 -5.97 7.02
N ALA A 83 13.63 -5.87 6.49
CA ALA A 83 14.51 -7.03 6.29
C ALA A 83 14.93 -7.71 7.60
N ALA A 84 14.83 -7.05 8.74
CA ALA A 84 15.09 -7.59 10.06
C ALA A 84 13.87 -8.28 10.69
N GLY A 85 12.71 -8.22 10.04
CA GLY A 85 11.47 -8.80 10.54
C GLY A 85 10.70 -7.91 11.51
N LYS A 86 11.06 -6.63 11.61
CA LYS A 86 10.37 -5.63 12.44
C LYS A 86 9.26 -4.96 11.66
N VAL A 87 8.16 -4.67 12.34
CA VAL A 87 7.07 -3.87 11.77
C VAL A 87 7.47 -2.40 11.76
N THR A 88 7.47 -1.78 10.60
CA THR A 88 7.77 -0.36 10.37
C THR A 88 6.50 0.47 10.26
N ASP A 89 5.43 -0.10 9.73
CA ASP A 89 4.11 0.52 9.65
C ASP A 89 2.99 -0.51 9.75
N SER A 90 1.80 -0.08 10.16
CA SER A 90 0.63 -0.93 10.29
C SER A 90 -0.66 -0.16 10.07
N SER A 91 -1.57 -0.74 9.32
CA SER A 91 -2.89 -0.16 9.03
C SER A 91 -4.01 -1.19 9.05
N VAL A 92 -5.22 -0.76 9.39
CA VAL A 92 -6.43 -1.59 9.29
C VAL A 92 -6.97 -1.45 7.88
N VAL A 93 -7.04 -2.55 7.14
CA VAL A 93 -7.57 -2.63 5.78
C VAL A 93 -9.08 -2.86 5.80
N LYS A 94 -9.54 -3.76 6.69
CA LYS A 94 -10.95 -4.06 6.90
C LYS A 94 -11.22 -4.21 8.38
N SER A 95 -12.11 -3.36 8.90
CA SER A 95 -12.52 -3.38 10.31
C SER A 95 -13.32 -4.63 10.66
N SER A 96 -13.20 -5.06 11.91
CA SER A 96 -14.09 -6.08 12.49
C SER A 96 -15.52 -5.55 12.76
N GLY A 97 -15.74 -4.24 12.62
CA GLY A 97 -16.94 -3.54 13.05
C GLY A 97 -16.83 -2.94 14.46
N HIS A 98 -15.74 -3.22 15.16
CA HIS A 98 -15.48 -2.76 16.54
C HIS A 98 -14.08 -2.12 16.61
N PRO A 99 -13.98 -0.79 16.68
CA PRO A 99 -12.68 -0.09 16.70
C PRO A 99 -11.73 -0.54 17.80
N ALA A 100 -12.28 -0.92 18.96
CA ALA A 100 -11.49 -1.40 20.09
C ALA A 100 -10.80 -2.74 19.78
N LEU A 101 -11.48 -3.65 19.10
CA LEU A 101 -10.91 -4.93 18.65
C LEU A 101 -9.88 -4.72 17.54
N ASP A 102 -10.14 -3.79 16.62
CA ASP A 102 -9.22 -3.47 15.53
C ASP A 102 -7.90 -2.93 16.06
N GLU A 103 -7.96 -1.99 17.01
CA GLU A 103 -6.77 -1.41 17.62
C GLU A 103 -6.02 -2.41 18.49
N ALA A 104 -6.72 -3.23 19.25
CA ALA A 104 -6.10 -4.29 20.06
C ALA A 104 -5.36 -5.32 19.20
N ALA A 105 -5.94 -5.70 18.06
CA ALA A 105 -5.28 -6.59 17.11
C ALA A 105 -4.07 -5.92 16.46
N ARG A 106 -4.23 -4.69 15.96
CA ARG A 106 -3.17 -3.94 15.31
C ARG A 106 -1.97 -3.72 16.23
N SER A 107 -2.21 -3.15 17.41
CA SER A 107 -1.15 -2.85 18.38
C SER A 107 -0.51 -4.12 18.96
N GLY A 108 -1.29 -5.18 19.14
CA GLY A 108 -0.78 -6.47 19.63
C GLY A 108 0.15 -7.13 18.60
N ILE A 109 -0.28 -7.19 17.33
CA ILE A 109 0.49 -7.82 16.26
C ILE A 109 1.68 -6.96 15.83
N ALA A 110 1.58 -5.62 15.89
CA ALA A 110 2.70 -4.73 15.57
C ALA A 110 3.92 -4.92 16.47
N LYS A 111 3.74 -5.45 17.68
CA LYS A 111 4.83 -5.77 18.61
C LYS A 111 5.50 -7.11 18.34
N CYS A 112 4.94 -7.90 17.43
CA CYS A 112 5.47 -9.21 17.08
C CYS A 112 6.65 -9.11 16.13
N THR A 113 7.54 -10.09 16.19
CA THR A 113 8.59 -10.25 15.20
C THR A 113 8.07 -11.11 14.06
N PHE A 114 8.34 -10.68 12.85
CA PHE A 114 8.01 -11.42 11.64
C PHE A 114 9.27 -12.10 11.08
N LYS A 115 9.09 -13.20 10.41
CA LYS A 115 10.12 -13.72 9.51
C LYS A 115 10.07 -12.87 8.24
N PRO A 116 11.17 -12.19 7.84
CA PRO A 116 11.15 -11.29 6.70
C PRO A 116 10.87 -12.02 5.39
N ALA A 117 10.45 -11.28 4.38
CA ALA A 117 10.38 -11.78 3.02
C ALA A 117 11.77 -12.17 2.51
N LEU A 118 11.81 -13.09 1.58
CA LEU A 118 13.04 -13.46 0.87
C LEU A 118 12.90 -13.17 -0.62
N ALA A 119 13.93 -12.54 -1.18
CA ALA A 119 14.10 -12.35 -2.60
C ALA A 119 15.54 -12.68 -2.98
N GLY A 120 15.74 -13.64 -3.90
CA GLY A 120 17.08 -14.11 -4.25
C GLY A 120 17.85 -14.69 -3.05
N GLY A 121 17.16 -15.35 -2.13
CA GLY A 121 17.74 -15.90 -0.89
C GLY A 121 18.13 -14.87 0.16
N LYS A 122 17.87 -13.57 -0.07
CA LYS A 122 18.20 -12.48 0.85
C LYS A 122 16.96 -11.95 1.55
N PRO A 123 17.02 -11.59 2.85
CA PRO A 123 15.94 -10.93 3.54
C PRO A 123 15.67 -9.53 2.93
N VAL A 124 14.40 -9.25 2.65
CA VAL A 124 13.94 -7.97 2.13
C VAL A 124 12.71 -7.49 2.88
N GLY A 125 12.51 -6.18 2.90
CA GLY A 125 11.27 -5.59 3.41
C GLY A 125 10.10 -5.89 2.47
N ALA A 126 8.94 -6.17 3.04
CA ALA A 126 7.70 -6.37 2.27
C ALA A 126 6.48 -6.17 3.14
N SER A 127 5.36 -5.84 2.47
CA SER A 127 4.06 -5.75 3.14
C SER A 127 3.37 -7.11 3.22
N VAL A 128 2.70 -7.36 4.33
CA VAL A 128 1.90 -8.57 4.54
C VAL A 128 0.52 -8.22 5.08
N LYS A 129 -0.50 -8.89 4.57
CA LYS A 129 -1.86 -8.81 5.11
C LYS A 129 -2.07 -9.92 6.13
N VAL A 130 -2.54 -9.54 7.31
CA VAL A 130 -2.86 -10.46 8.40
C VAL A 130 -4.34 -10.33 8.73
N GLN A 131 -5.02 -11.45 8.81
CA GLN A 131 -6.40 -11.53 9.24
C GLN A 131 -6.45 -12.11 10.65
N TYR A 132 -7.12 -11.42 11.56
CA TYR A 132 -7.30 -11.87 12.93
C TYR A 132 -8.79 -12.03 13.24
N VAL A 133 -9.15 -13.16 13.84
CA VAL A 133 -10.54 -13.50 14.15
C VAL A 133 -10.74 -13.51 15.66
N TRP A 134 -11.62 -12.62 16.12
CA TRP A 134 -12.08 -12.58 17.49
C TRP A 134 -13.31 -13.45 17.66
N ARG A 135 -13.20 -14.53 18.43
CA ARG A 135 -14.31 -15.42 18.77
C ARG A 135 -14.31 -15.71 20.23
N LEU A 136 -15.46 -15.58 20.84
CA LEU A 136 -15.74 -16.08 22.19
C LEU A 136 -15.85 -17.61 22.14
N LYS A 137 -15.36 -18.25 23.17
CA LYS A 137 -15.50 -19.69 23.37
C LYS A 137 -16.78 -19.99 24.15
#